data_7ba5a62a40669325695d8348aa4a9086
#
_entry.id   7ba5a62a40669325695d8348aa4a9086
#
_cell.length_a   1.000
_cell.length_b   1.000
_cell.length_c   1.000
_cell.angle_alpha   90.00
_cell.angle_beta   90.00
_cell.angle_gamma   90.00
#
_symmetry.space_group_name_H-M   'P 1'
#
loop_
_entity.id
_entity.type
_entity.pdbx_description
1 polymer ?
#
loop_
_entity_poly.entity_id
_entity_poly.type
_entity_poly.pdbx_seq_one_letter_code
_entity_poly.pdbx_strand_id
1 'polypeptide(L)'
;MNKFVVERINNILLDLLDKGQIPWRQTWRVGHSKNLVTGRYYRGINAWTLGESEYWLTLKQCNDIGGRVNKGAKSKPAIFIAFVDKEIDAKTGEERILPKKRFISGYWNVFKVEDCTIPEDALAKYKKIVPAPTVFPELDNIVWDYLTRP
;
A
#
# COMPACT_ATOMS: atom_id res chain seq x y z
N MET A 1 6.42 6.26 17.80
CA MET A 1 6.34 5.33 16.67
C MET A 1 6.81 3.96 17.16
N ASN A 2 6.16 2.89 16.76
CA ASN A 2 6.54 1.54 17.19
C ASN A 2 7.94 1.18 16.66
N LYS A 3 8.86 0.79 17.57
CA LYS A 3 10.26 0.48 17.22
C LYS A 3 10.35 -0.58 16.10
N PHE A 4 9.49 -1.59 16.13
CA PHE A 4 9.38 -2.62 15.09
C PHE A 4 9.07 -2.08 13.70
N VAL A 5 8.19 -1.07 13.61
CA VAL A 5 7.84 -0.46 12.32
C VAL A 5 9.01 0.33 11.77
N VAL A 6 9.73 1.05 12.63
CA VAL A 6 10.93 1.82 12.24
C VAL A 6 12.01 0.89 11.71
N GLU A 7 12.33 -0.17 12.44
CA GLU A 7 13.32 -1.18 12.02
C GLU A 7 12.93 -1.82 10.69
N ARG A 8 11.63 -2.12 10.51
CA ARG A 8 11.15 -2.70 9.26
C ARG A 8 11.30 -1.75 8.07
N ILE A 9 10.98 -0.47 8.27
CA ILE A 9 11.17 0.57 7.24
C ILE A 9 12.65 0.70 6.89
N ASN A 10 13.51 0.81 7.89
CA ASN A 10 14.95 0.95 7.67
C ASN A 10 15.53 -0.23 6.88
N ASN A 11 15.16 -1.45 7.23
CA ASN A 11 15.62 -2.64 6.53
C ASN A 11 15.16 -2.65 5.06
N ILE A 12 13.92 -2.24 4.79
CA ILE A 12 13.43 -2.14 3.41
C ILE A 12 14.20 -1.07 2.63
N LEU A 13 14.45 0.09 3.22
CA LEU A 13 15.18 1.17 2.56
C LEU A 13 16.64 0.76 2.28
N LEU A 14 17.30 0.12 3.25
CA LEU A 14 18.66 -0.39 3.08
C LEU A 14 18.72 -1.43 1.95
N ASP A 15 17.78 -2.37 1.92
CA ASP A 15 17.69 -3.42 0.89
C ASP A 15 17.51 -2.82 -0.53
N LEU A 16 16.75 -1.73 -0.65
CA LEU A 16 16.57 -1.01 -1.91
C LEU A 16 17.85 -0.27 -2.31
N LEU A 17 18.52 0.38 -1.37
CA LEU A 17 19.77 1.10 -1.61
C LEU A 17 20.91 0.14 -2.00
N ASP A 18 21.02 -1.00 -1.34
CA ASP A 18 22.01 -2.06 -1.67
C ASP A 18 21.80 -2.59 -3.09
N LYS A 19 20.56 -2.59 -3.58
CA LYS A 19 20.22 -2.94 -4.98
C LYS A 19 20.42 -1.78 -5.96
N GLY A 20 20.99 -0.67 -5.52
CA GLY A 20 21.16 0.53 -6.33
C GLY A 20 19.85 1.26 -6.67
N GLN A 21 18.75 0.90 -6.02
CA GLN A 21 17.46 1.54 -6.19
C GLN A 21 17.31 2.68 -5.18
N ILE A 22 17.25 3.91 -5.68
CA ILE A 22 17.02 5.09 -4.87
C ILE A 22 15.52 5.40 -4.89
N PRO A 23 14.74 5.04 -3.85
CA PRO A 23 13.28 5.10 -3.89
C PRO A 23 12.72 6.48 -4.23
N TRP A 24 13.35 7.53 -3.71
CA TRP A 24 12.90 8.92 -3.91
C TRP A 24 13.31 9.53 -5.28
N ARG A 25 14.14 8.86 -6.07
CA ARG A 25 14.46 9.29 -7.44
C ARG A 25 13.51 8.74 -8.50
N GLN A 26 12.73 7.71 -8.18
CA GLN A 26 11.78 7.08 -9.10
C GLN A 26 10.36 7.64 -8.95
N THR A 27 10.21 8.92 -8.70
CA THR A 27 8.96 9.55 -8.26
C THR A 27 7.82 9.49 -9.29
N TRP A 28 8.10 9.38 -10.57
CA TRP A 28 7.09 9.51 -11.63
C TRP A 28 6.35 8.20 -11.98
N ARG A 29 6.91 7.06 -11.63
CA ARG A 29 6.27 5.74 -11.80
C ARG A 29 5.67 5.18 -10.52
N VAL A 30 5.88 5.87 -9.41
CA VAL A 30 5.43 5.46 -8.08
C VAL A 30 4.04 6.06 -7.84
N GLY A 31 3.03 5.26 -7.78
CA GLY A 31 1.68 5.76 -7.48
C GLY A 31 0.56 4.94 -8.07
N HIS A 32 0.90 3.86 -8.76
CA HIS A 32 -0.11 2.99 -9.35
C HIS A 32 -0.47 1.79 -8.48
N SER A 33 0.33 1.48 -7.45
CA SER A 33 0.04 0.36 -6.54
C SER A 33 -1.19 0.65 -5.69
N LYS A 34 -2.16 -0.25 -5.74
CA LYS A 34 -3.44 -0.14 -5.02
C LYS A 34 -3.87 -1.48 -4.43
N ASN A 35 -4.68 -1.40 -3.41
CA ASN A 35 -5.31 -2.58 -2.86
C ASN A 35 -6.44 -3.02 -3.77
N LEU A 36 -6.44 -4.28 -4.23
CA LEU A 36 -7.40 -4.81 -5.18
C LEU A 36 -8.85 -4.69 -4.68
N VAL A 37 -9.09 -5.01 -3.42
CA VAL A 37 -10.45 -5.08 -2.84
C VAL A 37 -11.00 -3.70 -2.53
N THR A 38 -10.17 -2.82 -1.97
CA THR A 38 -10.61 -1.48 -1.54
C THR A 38 -10.46 -0.41 -2.60
N GLY A 39 -9.68 -0.67 -3.66
CA GLY A 39 -9.35 0.29 -4.71
C GLY A 39 -8.45 1.44 -4.24
N ARG A 40 -8.04 1.47 -2.98
CA ARG A 40 -7.23 2.57 -2.41
C ARG A 40 -5.78 2.44 -2.86
N TYR A 41 -5.23 3.57 -3.31
CA TYR A 41 -3.81 3.68 -3.64
C TYR A 41 -2.94 3.66 -2.39
N TYR A 42 -1.82 2.98 -2.49
CA TYR A 42 -0.75 3.05 -1.50
C TYR A 42 0.01 4.37 -1.64
N ARG A 43 0.30 5.03 -0.53
CA ARG A 43 0.93 6.35 -0.48
C ARG A 43 2.18 6.33 0.40
N GLY A 44 3.02 7.37 0.26
CA GLY A 44 4.23 7.51 1.04
C GLY A 44 5.19 6.34 0.83
N ILE A 45 5.77 5.81 1.92
CA ILE A 45 6.72 4.70 1.87
C ILE A 45 6.15 3.45 1.15
N ASN A 46 4.84 3.20 1.28
CA ASN A 46 4.21 2.05 0.64
C ASN A 46 4.21 2.16 -0.89
N ALA A 47 4.08 3.36 -1.44
CA ALA A 47 4.14 3.56 -2.88
C ALA A 47 5.52 3.16 -3.44
N TRP A 48 6.58 3.35 -2.67
CA TRP A 48 7.94 2.95 -3.06
C TRP A 48 8.18 1.46 -2.90
N THR A 49 7.77 0.90 -1.76
CA THR A 49 8.03 -0.51 -1.43
C THR A 49 7.16 -1.48 -2.21
N LEU A 50 5.98 -1.06 -2.64
CA LEU A 50 5.01 -1.87 -3.37
C LEU A 50 4.94 -1.55 -4.88
N GLY A 51 5.85 -0.71 -5.40
CA GLY A 51 5.83 -0.26 -6.79
C GLY A 51 6.06 -1.34 -7.86
N GLU A 52 6.37 -2.59 -7.48
CA GLU A 52 6.61 -3.70 -8.40
C GLU A 52 5.32 -4.26 -9.04
N SER A 53 4.16 -4.06 -8.41
CA SER A 53 2.87 -4.54 -8.90
C SER A 53 1.81 -3.46 -8.76
N GLU A 54 0.84 -3.49 -9.66
CA GLU A 54 -0.31 -2.58 -9.62
C GLU A 54 -1.30 -2.95 -8.52
N TYR A 55 -1.51 -4.25 -8.28
CA TYR A 55 -2.52 -4.74 -7.35
C TYR A 55 -1.93 -5.58 -6.23
N TRP A 56 -2.35 -5.25 -5.03
CA TRP A 56 -1.96 -5.93 -3.80
C TRP A 56 -3.18 -6.28 -2.95
N LEU A 57 -3.08 -7.34 -2.18
CA LEU A 57 -4.13 -7.75 -1.25
C LEU A 57 -3.53 -8.49 -0.04
N THR A 58 -4.26 -8.49 1.07
CA THR A 58 -3.90 -9.30 2.24
C THR A 58 -4.31 -10.75 2.04
N LEU A 59 -3.73 -11.68 2.81
CA LEU A 59 -4.14 -13.08 2.78
C LEU A 59 -5.64 -13.25 3.04
N LYS A 60 -6.17 -12.50 4.03
CA LYS A 60 -7.61 -12.53 4.33
C LYS A 60 -8.44 -12.08 3.14
N GLN A 61 -8.10 -10.95 2.53
CA GLN A 61 -8.79 -10.45 1.34
C GLN A 61 -8.73 -11.44 0.18
N CYS A 62 -7.58 -12.12 -0.02
CA CYS A 62 -7.46 -13.16 -1.03
C CYS A 62 -8.45 -14.30 -0.80
N ASN A 63 -8.53 -14.79 0.43
CA ASN A 63 -9.45 -15.86 0.79
C ASN A 63 -10.92 -15.42 0.70
N ASP A 64 -11.25 -14.21 1.13
CA ASP A 64 -12.61 -13.66 1.12
C ASP A 64 -13.18 -13.53 -0.30
N ILE A 65 -12.32 -13.31 -1.31
CA ILE A 65 -12.73 -13.28 -2.73
C ILE A 65 -12.64 -14.63 -3.43
N GLY A 66 -12.45 -15.71 -2.67
CA GLY A 66 -12.35 -17.08 -3.21
C GLY A 66 -11.00 -17.41 -3.84
N GLY A 67 -9.99 -16.57 -3.65
CA GLY A 67 -8.64 -16.79 -4.15
C GLY A 67 -7.75 -17.56 -3.17
N ARG A 68 -6.54 -17.86 -3.61
CA ARG A 68 -5.49 -18.51 -2.82
C ARG A 68 -4.14 -17.92 -3.17
N VAL A 69 -3.33 -17.66 -2.15
CA VAL A 69 -1.93 -17.27 -2.33
C VAL A 69 -1.11 -18.51 -2.73
N ASN A 70 -0.32 -18.39 -3.78
CA ASN A 70 0.46 -19.50 -4.31
C ASN A 70 1.61 -19.87 -3.37
N LYS A 71 1.97 -21.14 -3.34
CA LYS A 71 3.08 -21.65 -2.52
C LYS A 71 4.39 -20.98 -2.96
N GLY A 72 5.10 -20.39 -2.01
CA GLY A 72 6.37 -19.70 -2.27
C GLY A 72 6.22 -18.19 -2.53
N ALA A 73 4.98 -17.67 -2.62
CA ALA A 73 4.72 -16.23 -2.73
C ALA A 73 5.33 -15.46 -1.54
N LYS A 74 6.00 -14.35 -1.83
CA LYS A 74 6.62 -13.50 -0.80
C LYS A 74 5.71 -12.31 -0.50
N SER A 75 5.35 -12.15 0.77
CA SER A 75 4.62 -10.97 1.22
C SER A 75 5.54 -9.76 1.37
N LYS A 76 4.98 -8.57 1.17
CA LYS A 76 5.59 -7.30 1.54
C LYS A 76 4.77 -6.60 2.62
N PRO A 77 5.41 -5.85 3.54
CA PRO A 77 4.69 -5.09 4.55
C PRO A 77 4.11 -3.82 3.94
N ALA A 78 2.81 -3.65 4.05
CA ALA A 78 2.12 -2.38 3.84
C ALA A 78 1.98 -1.66 5.19
N ILE A 79 2.68 -0.56 5.36
CA ILE A 79 2.76 0.19 6.62
C ILE A 79 1.54 1.09 6.75
N PHE A 80 0.96 1.14 7.94
CA PHE A 80 -0.10 2.07 8.25
C PHE A 80 0.23 2.91 9.49
N ILE A 81 -0.31 4.12 9.48
CA ILE A 81 -0.23 5.08 10.57
C ILE A 81 -1.64 5.61 10.77
N ALA A 82 -2.14 5.54 12.00
CA ALA A 82 -3.46 6.02 12.33
C ALA A 82 -3.46 6.76 13.67
N PHE A 83 -4.36 7.73 13.79
CA PHE A 83 -4.70 8.36 15.05
C PHE A 83 -6.05 7.80 15.49
N VAL A 84 -6.08 7.14 16.64
CA VAL A 84 -7.29 6.57 17.22
C VAL A 84 -7.70 7.38 18.44
N ASP A 85 -8.97 7.70 18.51
CA ASP A 85 -9.62 8.38 19.62
C ASP A 85 -10.49 7.44 20.47
N LYS A 86 -10.60 6.19 20.05
CA LYS A 86 -11.35 5.15 20.74
C LYS A 86 -10.49 3.92 21.00
N GLU A 87 -10.71 3.29 22.11
CA GLU A 87 -10.13 2.00 22.49
C GLU A 87 -11.25 1.02 22.81
N ILE A 88 -11.15 -0.19 22.24
CA ILE A 88 -12.07 -1.27 22.57
C ILE A 88 -11.40 -2.15 23.61
N ASP A 89 -12.01 -2.31 24.77
CA ASP A 89 -11.49 -3.24 25.77
C ASP A 89 -11.61 -4.66 25.24
N ALA A 90 -10.46 -5.35 25.14
CA ALA A 90 -10.38 -6.70 24.59
C ALA A 90 -11.14 -7.75 25.41
N LYS A 91 -11.47 -7.44 26.69
CA LYS A 91 -12.17 -8.35 27.60
C LYS A 91 -13.66 -8.11 27.66
N THR A 92 -14.08 -6.84 27.64
CA THR A 92 -15.49 -6.46 27.81
C THR A 92 -16.16 -6.08 26.49
N GLY A 93 -15.37 -5.76 25.45
CA GLY A 93 -15.87 -5.28 24.16
C GLY A 93 -16.41 -3.84 24.20
N GLU A 94 -16.27 -3.14 25.33
CA GLU A 94 -16.77 -1.78 25.49
C GLU A 94 -15.85 -0.77 24.77
N GLU A 95 -16.48 0.18 24.05
CA GLU A 95 -15.76 1.31 23.45
C GLU A 95 -15.52 2.40 24.51
N ARG A 96 -14.24 2.75 24.69
CA ARG A 96 -13.83 3.86 25.56
C ARG A 96 -13.25 4.98 24.70
N ILE A 97 -13.79 6.19 24.85
CA ILE A 97 -13.23 7.39 24.21
C ILE A 97 -11.98 7.81 24.97
N LEU A 98 -10.88 7.97 24.24
CA LEU A 98 -9.62 8.43 24.81
C LEU A 98 -9.62 9.96 24.95
N PRO A 99 -9.12 10.51 26.05
CA PRO A 99 -9.04 11.96 26.26
C PRO A 99 -8.07 12.65 25.26
N LYS A 100 -7.17 11.89 24.67
CA LYS A 100 -6.26 12.33 23.59
C LYS A 100 -6.16 11.26 22.54
N LYS A 101 -6.10 11.67 21.26
CA LYS A 101 -5.85 10.76 20.15
C LYS A 101 -4.54 10.04 20.35
N ARG A 102 -4.58 8.70 20.31
CA ARG A 102 -3.39 7.87 20.39
C ARG A 102 -2.87 7.56 18.98
N PHE A 103 -1.58 7.78 18.79
CA PHE A 103 -0.89 7.40 17.58
C PHE A 103 -0.60 5.90 17.57
N ILE A 104 -1.06 5.21 16.56
CA ILE A 104 -0.75 3.81 16.31
C ILE A 104 -0.06 3.65 14.95
N SER A 105 0.90 2.77 14.89
CA SER A 105 1.57 2.39 13.66
C SER A 105 1.74 0.89 13.63
N GLY A 106 1.59 0.31 12.44
CA GLY A 106 1.74 -1.11 12.23
C GLY A 106 1.96 -1.42 10.76
N TYR A 107 1.90 -2.68 10.40
CA TYR A 107 1.94 -3.11 9.00
C TYR A 107 1.04 -4.33 8.78
N TRP A 108 0.59 -4.46 7.54
CA TRP A 108 -0.10 -5.64 7.05
C TRP A 108 0.76 -6.33 6.02
N ASN A 109 0.85 -7.66 6.09
CA ASN A 109 1.47 -8.40 5.01
C ASN A 109 0.54 -8.46 3.82
N VAL A 110 1.02 -7.96 2.68
CA VAL A 110 0.30 -7.97 1.41
C VAL A 110 1.05 -8.79 0.37
N PHE A 111 0.31 -9.39 -0.55
CA PHE A 111 0.82 -10.22 -1.63
C PHE A 111 0.47 -9.57 -2.96
N LYS A 112 1.30 -9.77 -3.97
CA LYS A 112 1.00 -9.38 -5.35
C LYS A 112 -0.17 -10.21 -5.87
N VAL A 113 -1.03 -9.59 -6.64
CA VAL A 113 -2.14 -10.32 -7.29
C VAL A 113 -1.62 -11.39 -8.24
N GLU A 114 -0.48 -11.15 -8.89
CA GLU A 114 0.19 -12.07 -9.79
C GLU A 114 0.67 -13.35 -9.08
N ASP A 115 0.95 -13.25 -7.78
CA ASP A 115 1.35 -14.38 -6.94
C ASP A 115 0.15 -15.10 -6.29
N CYS A 116 -1.07 -14.78 -6.72
CA CYS A 116 -2.30 -15.36 -6.21
C CYS A 116 -3.12 -15.99 -7.34
N THR A 117 -3.73 -17.13 -7.05
CA THR A 117 -4.76 -17.74 -7.91
C THR A 117 -6.11 -17.18 -7.49
N ILE A 118 -6.71 -16.33 -8.33
CA ILE A 118 -8.00 -15.66 -8.06
C ILE A 118 -8.96 -16.00 -9.19
N PRO A 119 -10.25 -16.32 -8.90
CA PRO A 119 -11.26 -16.52 -9.92
C PRO A 119 -11.39 -15.30 -10.85
N GLU A 120 -11.49 -15.52 -12.15
CA GLU A 120 -11.55 -14.45 -13.16
C GLU A 120 -12.71 -13.49 -12.92
N ASP A 121 -13.86 -14.00 -12.52
CA ASP A 121 -15.06 -13.22 -12.20
C ASP A 121 -14.81 -12.23 -11.06
N ALA A 122 -14.13 -12.69 -10.00
CA ALA A 122 -13.75 -11.86 -8.88
C ALA A 122 -12.72 -10.81 -9.33
N LEU A 123 -11.72 -11.21 -10.09
CA LEU A 123 -10.69 -10.30 -10.59
C LEU A 123 -11.28 -9.20 -11.50
N ALA A 124 -12.17 -9.59 -12.42
CA ALA A 124 -12.86 -8.66 -13.31
C ALA A 124 -13.74 -7.66 -12.55
N LYS A 125 -14.46 -8.15 -11.51
CA LYS A 125 -15.28 -7.31 -10.64
C LYS A 125 -14.47 -6.24 -9.95
N TYR A 126 -13.37 -6.60 -9.32
CA TYR A 126 -12.57 -5.65 -8.54
C TYR A 126 -11.70 -4.73 -9.40
N LYS A 127 -11.22 -5.17 -10.56
CA LYS A 127 -10.50 -4.29 -11.51
C LYS A 127 -11.41 -3.22 -12.13
N LYS A 128 -12.70 -3.50 -12.34
CA LYS A 128 -13.67 -2.53 -12.90
C LYS A 128 -14.06 -1.42 -11.92
N ILE A 129 -13.97 -1.65 -10.61
CA ILE A 129 -14.39 -0.68 -9.59
C ILE A 129 -13.39 0.48 -9.45
N VAL A 130 -12.20 0.33 -9.97
CA VAL A 130 -11.16 1.37 -9.84
C VAL A 130 -11.23 2.29 -11.05
N PRO A 131 -11.65 3.57 -10.90
CA PRO A 131 -11.54 4.53 -11.98
C PRO A 131 -10.08 4.64 -12.41
N ALA A 132 -9.85 4.66 -13.72
CA ALA A 132 -8.52 4.94 -14.26
C ALA A 132 -7.98 6.23 -13.60
N PRO A 133 -6.68 6.30 -13.27
CA PRO A 133 -6.12 7.53 -12.77
C PRO A 133 -6.45 8.64 -13.79
N THR A 134 -7.00 9.74 -13.29
CA THR A 134 -7.21 10.92 -14.13
C THR A 134 -5.81 11.40 -14.50
N VAL A 135 -5.37 11.04 -15.68
CA VAL A 135 -4.15 11.61 -16.27
C VAL A 135 -4.53 13.05 -16.62
N PHE A 136 -3.91 14.01 -15.98
CA PHE A 136 -4.01 15.41 -16.35
C PHE A 136 -2.86 15.73 -17.32
N PRO A 137 -3.04 15.54 -18.64
CA PRO A 137 -1.96 15.79 -19.62
C PRO A 137 -1.51 17.26 -19.61
N GLU A 138 -2.37 18.14 -19.13
CA GLU A 138 -2.05 19.57 -18.98
C GLU A 138 -1.02 19.83 -17.88
N LEU A 139 -1.01 19.04 -16.81
CA LEU A 139 -0.03 19.18 -15.73
C LEU A 139 1.37 18.75 -16.16
N ASP A 140 1.49 17.74 -16.98
CA ASP A 140 2.79 17.30 -17.50
C ASP A 140 3.41 18.38 -18.40
N ASN A 141 2.61 19.06 -19.21
CA ASN A 141 3.06 20.18 -20.04
C ASN A 141 3.47 21.39 -19.19
N ILE A 142 2.72 21.71 -18.13
CA ILE A 142 3.03 22.83 -17.22
C ILE A 142 4.35 22.57 -16.47
N VAL A 143 4.56 21.33 -15.99
CA VAL A 143 5.80 20.95 -15.30
C VAL A 143 6.99 21.00 -16.24
N TRP A 144 6.86 20.51 -17.48
CA TRP A 144 7.91 20.61 -18.50
C TRP A 144 8.23 22.06 -18.84
N ASP A 145 7.22 22.88 -19.03
CA ASP A 145 7.40 24.31 -19.36
C ASP A 145 8.08 25.08 -18.22
N TYR A 146 7.83 24.68 -16.97
CA TYR A 146 8.49 25.24 -15.78
C TYR A 146 9.95 24.81 -15.63
N LEU A 147 10.27 23.55 -15.94
CA LEU A 147 11.63 22.99 -15.83
C LEU A 147 12.54 23.37 -16.99
N THR A 148 11.99 23.79 -18.15
CA THR A 148 12.75 24.13 -19.35
C THR A 148 12.86 25.63 -19.61
N ARG A 149 12.33 26.47 -18.74
CA ARG A 149 12.52 27.92 -18.82
C ARG A 149 13.96 28.29 -18.53
N PRO A 150 14.62 29.06 -19.42
CA PRO A 150 16.00 29.52 -19.25
C PRO A 150 16.14 30.48 -18.05
#